data_aa549344f481afae77caa7f4fc609075
#
_entry.id   aa549344f481afae77caa7f4fc609075
#
_cell.length_a   1.000
_cell.length_b   1.000
_cell.length_c   1.000
_cell.angle_alpha   90.00
_cell.angle_beta   90.00
_cell.angle_gamma   90.00
#
_symmetry.space_group_name_H-M   'P 1'
#
loop_
_entity.id
_entity.type
_entity.pdbx_description
1 polymer ?
#
loop_
_entity_poly.entity_id
_entity_poly.type
_entity_poly.pdbx_seq_one_letter_code
_entity_poly.pdbx_strand_id
1 'polypeptide(L)'
;MNIQDSARQILDGPEFAVLSTLEPDGQPQSSVVWFERDGDDLLMSTVQGRRKHANLVRDPRATVLVYPKDNPYSYVELRGAVTMTEESGRELIDRLCRAYTGAERYTGDGPDDVRVVVRLAPSKVVSLG
;
A
#
# COMPACT_ATOMS: atom_id res chain seq x y z
N MET A 1 -0.32 -13.69 9.99
CA MET A 1 0.63 -14.44 9.15
C MET A 1 2.02 -13.87 9.34
N ASN A 2 3.01 -14.73 9.54
CA ASN A 2 4.37 -14.28 9.74
C ASN A 2 5.08 -14.10 8.40
N ILE A 3 5.74 -12.95 8.25
CA ILE A 3 6.54 -12.63 7.08
C ILE A 3 7.98 -13.05 7.38
N GLN A 4 8.61 -13.79 6.45
CA GLN A 4 10.00 -14.22 6.61
C GLN A 4 10.96 -13.01 6.64
N ASP A 5 12.09 -13.16 7.30
CA ASP A 5 13.04 -12.05 7.49
C ASP A 5 13.54 -11.44 6.19
N SER A 6 13.81 -12.27 5.17
CA SER A 6 14.25 -11.76 3.88
C SER A 6 13.19 -10.88 3.21
N ALA A 7 11.91 -11.27 3.32
CA ALA A 7 10.82 -10.46 2.81
C ALA A 7 10.64 -9.18 3.63
N ARG A 8 10.80 -9.25 4.96
CA ARG A 8 10.73 -8.06 5.82
C ARG A 8 11.75 -7.00 5.44
N GLN A 9 12.97 -7.41 5.11
CA GLN A 9 14.01 -6.47 4.70
C GLN A 9 13.58 -5.67 3.48
N ILE A 10 12.91 -6.31 2.52
CA ILE A 10 12.36 -5.63 1.34
C ILE A 10 11.24 -4.67 1.75
N LEU A 11 10.38 -5.09 2.67
CA LEU A 11 9.22 -4.30 3.10
C LEU A 11 9.58 -3.17 4.06
N ASP A 12 10.78 -3.14 4.59
CA ASP A 12 11.23 -2.08 5.51
C ASP A 12 11.84 -0.88 4.79
N GLY A 13 12.18 -1.00 3.52
CA GLY A 13 12.70 0.11 2.75
C GLY A 13 11.62 0.83 1.95
N PRO A 14 11.87 2.09 1.51
CA PRO A 14 10.95 2.79 0.63
C PRO A 14 11.08 2.28 -0.81
N GLU A 15 10.61 1.07 -1.05
CA GLU A 15 10.64 0.43 -2.36
C GLU A 15 9.36 0.71 -3.13
N PHE A 16 9.35 0.43 -4.44
CA PHE A 16 8.15 0.56 -5.24
C PHE A 16 7.17 -0.58 -4.94
N ALA A 17 5.90 -0.23 -4.89
CA ALA A 17 4.83 -1.19 -4.70
C ALA A 17 3.73 -0.96 -5.73
N VAL A 18 3.13 -2.05 -6.18
CA VAL A 18 1.96 -2.01 -7.07
C VAL A 18 0.79 -2.57 -6.30
N LEU A 19 -0.22 -1.73 -6.10
CA LEU A 19 -1.48 -2.12 -5.46
C LEU A 19 -2.50 -2.46 -6.55
N SER A 20 -3.09 -3.64 -6.48
CA SER A 20 -4.15 -4.08 -7.37
C SER A 20 -5.45 -4.22 -6.60
N THR A 21 -6.49 -3.57 -7.10
CA THR A 21 -7.86 -3.63 -6.58
C THR A 21 -8.78 -4.12 -7.69
N LEU A 22 -10.03 -4.44 -7.36
CA LEU A 22 -10.96 -5.03 -8.33
C LEU A 22 -12.01 -4.01 -8.75
N GLU A 23 -12.10 -3.77 -10.06
CA GLU A 23 -13.18 -2.98 -10.66
C GLU A 23 -14.52 -3.69 -10.52
N PRO A 24 -15.65 -3.00 -10.74
CA PRO A 24 -16.98 -3.64 -10.61
C PRO A 24 -17.18 -4.87 -11.49
N ASP A 25 -16.50 -4.92 -12.64
CA ASP A 25 -16.59 -6.06 -13.55
C ASP A 25 -15.57 -7.17 -13.24
N GLY A 26 -14.79 -7.01 -12.15
CA GLY A 26 -13.77 -7.98 -11.76
C GLY A 26 -12.41 -7.75 -12.38
N GLN A 27 -12.27 -6.77 -13.27
CA GLN A 27 -10.97 -6.44 -13.88
C GLN A 27 -10.05 -5.85 -12.83
N PRO A 28 -8.81 -6.37 -12.66
CA PRO A 28 -7.85 -5.73 -11.77
C PRO A 28 -7.45 -4.34 -12.25
N GLN A 29 -7.37 -3.40 -11.31
CA GLN A 29 -6.87 -2.04 -11.53
C GLN A 29 -5.62 -1.89 -10.69
N SER A 30 -4.52 -1.48 -11.31
CA SER A 30 -3.21 -1.45 -10.65
C SER A 30 -2.62 -0.05 -10.68
N SER A 31 -1.95 0.33 -9.60
CA SER A 31 -1.27 1.62 -9.50
C SER A 31 -0.04 1.51 -8.60
N VAL A 32 0.96 2.35 -8.86
CA VAL A 32 2.14 2.44 -8.00
C VAL A 32 1.78 3.25 -6.76
N VAL A 33 2.15 2.75 -5.59
CA VAL A 33 1.83 3.38 -4.31
C VAL A 33 3.06 3.40 -3.41
N TRP A 34 3.04 4.32 -2.45
CA TRP A 34 3.94 4.30 -1.30
C TRP A 34 3.35 3.43 -0.21
N PHE A 35 4.21 2.81 0.58
CA PHE A 35 3.75 1.96 1.69
C PHE A 35 4.74 2.00 2.85
N GLU A 36 4.27 1.59 4.02
CA GLU A 36 5.15 1.25 5.15
C GLU A 36 4.66 -0.04 5.79
N ARG A 37 5.57 -0.80 6.36
CA ARG A 37 5.23 -2.02 7.09
C ARG A 37 4.91 -1.68 8.55
N ASP A 38 3.85 -2.28 9.07
CA ASP A 38 3.46 -2.20 10.47
C ASP A 38 3.20 -3.62 10.98
N GLY A 39 4.17 -4.19 11.69
CA GLY A 39 4.12 -5.60 12.04
C GLY A 39 4.15 -6.47 10.79
N ASP A 40 3.13 -7.29 10.59
CA ASP A 40 2.99 -8.10 9.38
C ASP A 40 2.00 -7.48 8.37
N ASP A 41 1.53 -6.26 8.64
CA ASP A 41 0.60 -5.55 7.77
C ASP A 41 1.34 -4.51 6.94
N LEU A 42 0.72 -4.09 5.84
CA LEU A 42 1.17 -2.94 5.06
C LEU A 42 0.17 -1.81 5.18
N LEU A 43 0.69 -0.60 5.35
CA LEU A 43 -0.10 0.63 5.36
C LEU A 43 0.15 1.40 4.09
N MET A 44 -0.93 1.81 3.44
CA MET A 44 -0.91 2.62 2.23
C MET A 44 -1.90 3.77 2.39
N SER A 45 -1.80 4.77 1.53
CA SER A 45 -2.67 5.93 1.59
C SER A 45 -3.40 6.11 0.27
N THR A 46 -4.67 6.48 0.36
CA THR A 46 -5.45 6.93 -0.79
C THR A 46 -6.33 8.10 -0.38
N VAL A 47 -7.04 8.66 -1.33
CA VAL A 47 -7.99 9.76 -1.09
C VAL A 47 -9.40 9.23 -1.27
N GLN A 48 -10.27 9.59 -0.35
CA GLN A 48 -11.69 9.21 -0.39
C GLN A 48 -12.28 9.58 -1.74
N GLY A 49 -12.98 8.64 -2.36
CA GLY A 49 -13.65 8.83 -3.65
C GLY A 49 -12.82 8.52 -4.87
N ARG A 50 -11.50 8.32 -4.75
CA ARG A 50 -10.69 7.88 -5.88
C ARG A 50 -11.03 6.44 -6.26
N ARG A 51 -10.61 6.02 -7.47
CA ARG A 51 -10.95 4.71 -8.04
C ARG A 51 -10.60 3.56 -7.10
N LYS A 52 -9.35 3.53 -6.61
CA LYS A 52 -8.94 2.44 -5.71
C LYS A 52 -9.69 2.45 -4.39
N HIS A 53 -10.05 3.63 -3.87
CA HIS A 53 -10.87 3.72 -2.67
C HIS A 53 -12.27 3.14 -2.93
N ALA A 54 -12.91 3.55 -4.01
CA ALA A 54 -14.23 3.03 -4.38
C ALA A 54 -14.21 1.52 -4.59
N ASN A 55 -13.15 1.01 -5.24
CA ASN A 55 -12.97 -0.42 -5.45
C ASN A 55 -12.89 -1.17 -4.12
N LEU A 56 -12.09 -0.65 -3.18
CA LEU A 56 -11.88 -1.31 -1.88
C LEU A 56 -13.09 -1.22 -0.96
N VAL A 57 -13.91 -0.16 -1.07
CA VAL A 57 -15.18 -0.07 -0.35
C VAL A 57 -16.13 -1.18 -0.80
N ARG A 58 -16.17 -1.45 -2.10
CA ARG A 58 -17.05 -2.47 -2.66
C ARG A 58 -16.51 -3.89 -2.46
N ASP A 59 -15.19 -4.08 -2.62
CA ASP A 59 -14.53 -5.37 -2.49
C ASP A 59 -13.17 -5.16 -1.82
N PRO A 60 -13.01 -5.58 -0.56
CA PRO A 60 -11.79 -5.28 0.20
C PRO A 60 -10.58 -6.11 -0.19
N ARG A 61 -10.70 -7.04 -1.12
CA ARG A 61 -9.58 -7.86 -1.55
C ARG A 61 -8.58 -7.02 -2.31
N ALA A 62 -7.29 -7.22 -1.99
CA ALA A 62 -6.21 -6.50 -2.65
C ALA A 62 -4.97 -7.36 -2.73
N THR A 63 -4.12 -7.04 -3.70
CA THR A 63 -2.80 -7.65 -3.85
C THR A 63 -1.79 -6.50 -3.95
N VAL A 64 -0.69 -6.64 -3.24
CA VAL A 64 0.42 -5.68 -3.31
C VAL A 64 1.67 -6.43 -3.72
N LEU A 65 2.32 -5.97 -4.78
CA LEU A 65 3.62 -6.49 -5.22
C LEU A 65 4.68 -5.44 -4.89
N VAL A 66 5.68 -5.84 -4.10
CA VAL A 66 6.81 -4.97 -3.71
C VAL A 66 8.07 -5.54 -4.29
N TYR A 67 8.90 -4.69 -4.89
CA TYR A 67 10.17 -5.14 -5.45
C TYR A 67 11.27 -4.11 -5.19
N PRO A 68 12.51 -4.59 -4.87
CA PRO A 68 13.65 -3.69 -4.74
C PRO A 68 14.05 -3.15 -6.11
N LYS A 69 14.42 -1.87 -6.18
CA LYS A 69 14.82 -1.22 -7.44
C LYS A 69 16.02 -1.89 -8.09
N ASP A 70 16.99 -2.30 -7.28
CA ASP A 70 18.24 -2.88 -7.75
C ASP A 70 18.13 -4.37 -8.11
N ASN A 71 17.05 -5.02 -7.69
CA ASN A 71 16.81 -6.43 -8.03
C ASN A 71 15.30 -6.73 -8.01
N PRO A 72 14.57 -6.33 -9.07
CA PRO A 72 13.11 -6.47 -9.07
C PRO A 72 12.62 -7.92 -9.07
N TYR A 73 13.50 -8.88 -9.31
CA TYR A 73 13.12 -10.29 -9.29
C TYR A 73 13.10 -10.88 -7.87
N SER A 74 13.62 -10.16 -6.89
CA SER A 74 13.49 -10.53 -5.46
C SER A 74 12.24 -9.88 -4.88
N TYR A 75 11.09 -10.12 -5.50
CA TYR A 75 9.84 -9.47 -5.13
C TYR A 75 9.10 -10.21 -4.01
N VAL A 76 8.17 -9.48 -3.39
CA VAL A 76 7.26 -10.01 -2.39
C VAL A 76 5.84 -9.63 -2.85
N GLU A 77 4.98 -10.63 -2.96
CA GLU A 77 3.56 -10.41 -3.24
C GLU A 77 2.74 -10.74 -2.00
N LEU A 78 1.89 -9.79 -1.59
CA LEU A 78 1.02 -9.95 -0.42
C LEU A 78 -0.42 -9.88 -0.88
N ARG A 79 -1.21 -10.88 -0.53
CA ARG A 79 -2.64 -10.95 -0.86
C ARG A 79 -3.45 -10.97 0.41
N GLY A 80 -4.55 -10.24 0.44
CA GLY A 80 -5.43 -10.24 1.59
C GLY A 80 -6.58 -9.26 1.44
N ALA A 81 -7.24 -9.00 2.55
CA ALA A 81 -8.28 -8.00 2.63
C ALA A 81 -7.76 -6.76 3.33
N VAL A 82 -8.32 -5.59 2.97
CA VAL A 82 -7.95 -4.35 3.62
C VAL A 82 -9.02 -3.88 4.58
N THR A 83 -8.58 -3.11 5.57
CA THR A 83 -9.46 -2.25 6.38
C THR A 83 -9.04 -0.82 6.11
N MET A 84 -9.99 0.11 6.24
CA MET A 84 -9.72 1.52 5.95
C MET A 84 -10.22 2.40 7.07
N THR A 85 -9.49 3.48 7.35
CA THR A 85 -9.87 4.47 8.35
C THR A 85 -9.35 5.84 7.91
N GLU A 86 -10.08 6.89 8.26
CA GLU A 86 -9.63 8.27 8.07
C GLU A 86 -8.72 8.72 9.21
N GLU A 87 -8.80 8.06 10.36
CA GLU A 87 -7.96 8.37 11.49
C GLU A 87 -6.48 8.18 11.12
N SER A 88 -5.67 9.19 11.45
CA SER A 88 -4.24 9.21 11.13
C SER A 88 -3.91 9.24 9.63
N GLY A 89 -4.88 9.55 8.78
CA GLY A 89 -4.66 9.61 7.33
C GLY A 89 -3.64 10.66 6.93
N ARG A 90 -3.70 11.84 7.53
CA ARG A 90 -2.76 12.92 7.23
C ARG A 90 -1.35 12.58 7.74
N GLU A 91 -1.24 12.03 8.93
CA GLU A 91 0.04 11.64 9.50
C GLU A 91 0.72 10.57 8.65
N LEU A 92 -0.05 9.60 8.13
CA LEU A 92 0.52 8.54 7.30
C LEU A 92 1.05 9.09 5.98
N ILE A 93 0.27 9.90 5.25
CA ILE A 93 0.75 10.41 3.95
C ILE A 93 1.98 11.28 4.12
N ASP A 94 2.06 12.04 5.21
CA ASP A 94 3.25 12.85 5.49
C ASP A 94 4.46 11.97 5.81
N ARG A 95 4.30 10.89 6.60
CA ARG A 95 5.37 9.93 6.87
C ARG A 95 5.87 9.26 5.59
N LEU A 96 4.95 8.82 4.74
CA LEU A 96 5.29 8.20 3.46
C LEU A 96 6.05 9.19 2.57
N CYS A 97 5.58 10.42 2.51
CA CYS A 97 6.24 11.47 1.73
C CYS A 97 7.69 11.69 2.20
N ARG A 98 7.91 11.75 3.51
CA ARG A 98 9.26 11.88 4.07
C ARG A 98 10.15 10.70 3.68
N ALA A 99 9.61 9.49 3.78
CA ALA A 99 10.39 8.27 3.48
C ALA A 99 10.77 8.19 2.00
N TYR A 100 9.87 8.58 1.10
CA TYR A 100 10.07 8.41 -0.34
C TYR A 100 10.71 9.60 -1.02
N THR A 101 10.48 10.83 -0.51
CA THR A 101 10.94 12.06 -1.18
C THR A 101 11.87 12.92 -0.33
N GLY A 102 11.89 12.72 0.98
CA GLY A 102 12.63 13.56 1.92
C GLY A 102 11.90 14.84 2.35
N ALA A 103 10.78 15.17 1.72
CA ALA A 103 9.99 16.33 2.10
C ALA A 103 9.24 16.06 3.41
N GLU A 104 9.10 17.08 4.26
CA GLU A 104 8.47 16.90 5.57
C GLU A 104 6.99 16.58 5.48
N ARG A 105 6.30 17.18 4.52
CA ARG A 105 4.85 17.04 4.36
C ARG A 105 4.47 16.87 2.91
N TYR A 106 3.38 16.15 2.70
CA TYR A 106 2.79 15.99 1.38
C TYR A 106 1.89 17.20 1.08
N THR A 107 2.17 17.90 -0.02
CA THR A 107 1.46 19.12 -0.39
C THR A 107 0.57 18.97 -1.61
N GLY A 108 0.42 17.76 -2.12
CA GLY A 108 -0.32 17.51 -3.36
C GLY A 108 -1.84 17.46 -3.21
N ASP A 109 -2.37 17.52 -1.98
CA ASP A 109 -3.81 17.42 -1.75
C ASP A 109 -4.48 18.80 -1.83
N GLY A 110 -5.72 18.80 -2.33
CA GLY A 110 -6.59 19.96 -2.24
C GLY A 110 -7.27 20.05 -0.86
N PRO A 111 -7.98 21.18 -0.59
CA PRO A 111 -8.57 21.41 0.73
C PRO A 111 -9.71 20.43 1.07
N ASP A 112 -10.34 19.84 0.06
CA ASP A 112 -11.45 18.90 0.26
C ASP A 112 -11.02 17.44 0.22
N ASP A 113 -9.74 17.17 -0.01
CA ASP A 113 -9.24 15.81 -0.07
C ASP A 113 -9.13 15.21 1.32
N VAL A 114 -9.74 14.04 1.49
CA VAL A 114 -9.72 13.28 2.75
C VAL A 114 -8.82 12.07 2.57
N ARG A 115 -7.71 12.04 3.31
CA ARG A 115 -6.77 10.93 3.27
C ARG A 115 -7.29 9.74 4.09
N VAL A 116 -7.16 8.56 3.52
CA VAL A 116 -7.61 7.30 4.09
C VAL A 116 -6.42 6.38 4.25
N VAL A 117 -6.26 5.80 5.44
CA VAL A 117 -5.29 4.74 5.68
C VAL A 117 -5.87 3.42 5.16
N VAL A 118 -5.13 2.76 4.28
CA VAL A 118 -5.46 1.42 3.77
C VAL A 118 -4.52 0.43 4.43
N ARG A 119 -5.05 -0.45 5.27
CA ARG A 119 -4.27 -1.48 5.95
C ARG A 119 -4.54 -2.83 5.32
N LEU A 120 -3.51 -3.43 4.76
CA LEU A 120 -3.58 -4.79 4.21
C LEU A 120 -3.06 -5.77 5.25
N ALA A 121 -3.92 -6.70 5.70
CA ALA A 121 -3.53 -7.82 6.54
C ALA A 121 -3.38 -9.03 5.62
N PRO A 122 -2.14 -9.47 5.32
CA PRO A 122 -1.97 -10.53 4.32
C PRO A 122 -2.44 -11.88 4.85
N SER A 123 -3.19 -12.58 3.99
CA SER A 123 -3.55 -13.98 4.19
C SER A 123 -2.64 -14.92 3.41
N LYS A 124 -1.89 -14.39 2.43
CA LYS A 124 -0.93 -15.15 1.65
C LYS A 124 0.24 -14.24 1.28
N VAL A 125 1.45 -14.74 1.45
CA VAL A 125 2.69 -14.05 1.07
C VAL A 125 3.47 -14.98 0.15
N VAL A 126 3.84 -14.47 -1.03
CA VAL A 126 4.68 -15.18 -1.99
C VAL A 126 5.95 -14.34 -2.16
N SER A 127 7.09 -14.94 -1.92
CA SER A 127 8.37 -14.24 -2.10
C SER A 127 9.27 -15.04 -3.01
N LEU A 128 10.04 -14.34 -3.84
CA LEU A 128 11.00 -14.90 -4.76
C LEU A 128 12.35 -14.20 -4.56
N GLY A 129 13.37 -14.98 -4.56
CA GLY A 129 14.74 -14.53 -4.29
C GLY A 129 15.22 -14.96 -2.95
#